data_1eac82f71d60358902aeb36dcbe33c45
#
_entry.id   1eac82f71d60358902aeb36dcbe33c45
#
_cell.length_a   1.000
_cell.length_b   1.000
_cell.length_c   1.000
_cell.angle_alpha   90.00
_cell.angle_beta   90.00
_cell.angle_gamma   90.00
#
_symmetry.space_group_name_H-M   'P 1'
#
loop_
_entity.id
_entity.type
_entity.pdbx_description
1 polymer ?
#
loop_
_entity_poly.entity_id
_entity_poly.type
_entity_poly.pdbx_seq_one_letter_code
_entity_poly.pdbx_strand_id
1 'polypeptide(L)'
;MSATLEPDGTHQGVPAYHFDNRLGGPVLSHQERWDEIARTHSGFRSTIARGYWVVTQGAAVQEALQDWRTFSNQSVTALDPDPRFLWIPEMLDPPQHTAWRRLLGSAFSPKTVAAREPEIREVASALIDGLKDSGSADVLDAFARCFPTLIFMRLMGLPEKDLPQFLDWIHDLLHLSHGEDPDGERQLSAMNAVSDYFEQQIALRREAPRDDLLSRAMAWTIDDEPISDRDMHAFCILLFQAGFDTVPISIGWALYHFATHPEQRGAIVENPSLIPTAVEEILRVYSFVVPARKATQDVEIGGCPVRAGEMVMLPLAVSNRDPERFDRPLEVDLRRKATNHIAFGSGPHRCLGSHLARLELNVAVEEWHRRIPDYGITPGQDLEQHGNMYGIKQLRLEW
;
A
#
# COMPACT_ATOMS: atom_id res chain seq x y z
N MET A 1 18.41 9.27 16.98
CA MET A 1 19.40 10.13 16.32
C MET A 1 19.15 10.05 14.83
N SER A 2 18.58 11.09 14.22
CA SER A 2 18.46 11.20 12.77
C SER A 2 19.87 11.20 12.19
N ALA A 3 20.25 10.12 11.50
CA ALA A 3 21.48 10.11 10.73
C ALA A 3 21.21 11.00 9.50
N THR A 4 21.71 12.23 9.51
CA THR A 4 21.76 13.07 8.31
C THR A 4 22.37 12.25 7.18
N LEU A 5 21.62 12.07 6.10
CA LEU A 5 22.16 11.45 4.90
C LEU A 5 23.19 12.42 4.30
N GLU A 6 24.47 12.07 4.45
CA GLU A 6 25.52 12.79 3.72
C GLU A 6 25.61 12.19 2.30
N PRO A 7 25.74 13.02 1.26
CA PRO A 7 25.86 12.52 -0.10
C PRO A 7 27.21 11.81 -0.30
N ASP A 8 27.18 10.62 -0.95
CA ASP A 8 28.38 9.90 -1.39
C ASP A 8 29.17 10.64 -2.50
N GLY A 9 28.58 11.72 -3.04
CA GLY A 9 29.11 12.51 -4.14
C GLY A 9 28.00 13.11 -4.98
N THR A 10 28.28 13.35 -6.25
CA THR A 10 27.30 13.82 -7.22
C THR A 10 27.26 12.95 -8.47
N HIS A 11 26.08 12.77 -9.03
CA HIS A 11 25.88 12.14 -10.34
C HIS A 11 25.22 13.14 -11.29
N GLN A 12 25.93 13.52 -12.36
CA GLN A 12 25.47 14.54 -13.30
C GLN A 12 25.07 15.88 -12.62
N GLY A 13 25.80 16.27 -11.55
CA GLY A 13 25.52 17.51 -10.80
C GLY A 13 24.43 17.39 -9.72
N VAL A 14 23.76 16.25 -9.60
CA VAL A 14 22.74 15.97 -8.61
C VAL A 14 23.33 15.14 -7.47
N PRO A 15 22.96 15.38 -6.19
CA PRO A 15 23.45 14.57 -5.07
C PRO A 15 23.20 13.08 -5.27
N ALA A 16 24.17 12.25 -4.84
CA ALA A 16 24.07 10.80 -4.87
C ALA A 16 24.17 10.25 -3.43
N TYR A 17 23.31 9.29 -3.08
CA TYR A 17 23.26 8.69 -1.76
C TYR A 17 23.22 7.16 -1.85
N HIS A 18 23.80 6.49 -0.87
CA HIS A 18 23.58 5.07 -0.64
C HIS A 18 22.21 4.89 0.03
N PHE A 19 21.15 5.11 -0.74
CA PHE A 19 19.78 5.12 -0.25
C PHE A 19 19.08 3.80 -0.57
N ASP A 20 18.79 3.01 0.48
CA ASP A 20 17.99 1.78 0.39
C ASP A 20 16.68 1.95 1.16
N ASN A 21 15.56 1.99 0.45
CA ASN A 21 14.24 2.12 1.06
C ASN A 21 13.73 0.82 1.71
N ARG A 22 14.43 -0.30 1.54
CA ARG A 22 14.08 -1.60 2.15
C ARG A 22 14.55 -1.72 3.60
N LEU A 23 15.42 -0.84 4.05
CA LEU A 23 15.88 -0.85 5.43
C LEU A 23 14.78 -0.37 6.37
N GLY A 24 14.43 -1.18 7.36
CA GLY A 24 13.55 -0.81 8.45
C GLY A 24 14.21 0.17 9.42
N GLY A 25 13.46 0.59 10.43
CA GLY A 25 13.95 1.50 11.47
C GLY A 25 12.91 1.80 12.54
N PRO A 26 13.21 2.73 13.45
CA PRO A 26 12.23 3.22 14.41
C PRO A 26 10.98 3.77 13.72
N VAL A 27 9.83 3.64 14.37
CA VAL A 27 8.57 4.20 13.87
C VAL A 27 8.73 5.70 13.57
N LEU A 28 8.17 6.15 12.44
CA LEU A 28 8.27 7.50 11.84
C LEU A 28 9.61 7.86 11.21
N SER A 29 10.68 7.08 11.37
CA SER A 29 12.02 7.44 10.84
C SER A 29 12.03 7.60 9.31
N HIS A 30 11.20 6.87 8.57
CA HIS A 30 11.09 7.03 7.11
C HIS A 30 10.37 8.32 6.72
N GLN A 31 9.28 8.64 7.41
CA GLN A 31 8.53 9.88 7.19
C GLN A 31 9.39 11.11 7.49
N GLU A 32 10.12 11.10 8.60
CA GLU A 32 11.07 12.16 8.97
C GLU A 32 12.19 12.29 7.95
N ARG A 33 12.72 11.17 7.44
CA ARG A 33 13.73 11.16 6.38
C ARG A 33 13.23 11.80 5.10
N TRP A 34 12.00 11.48 4.67
CA TRP A 34 11.39 12.12 3.50
C TRP A 34 11.21 13.61 3.69
N ASP A 35 10.75 14.06 4.88
CA ASP A 35 10.60 15.48 5.20
C ASP A 35 11.94 16.22 5.19
N GLU A 36 13.02 15.59 5.69
CA GLU A 36 14.37 16.16 5.70
C GLU A 36 14.92 16.29 4.28
N ILE A 37 14.85 15.23 3.48
CA ILE A 37 15.37 15.24 2.10
C ILE A 37 14.59 16.24 1.25
N ALA A 38 13.27 16.27 1.33
CA ALA A 38 12.43 17.16 0.53
C ALA A 38 12.67 18.65 0.82
N ARG A 39 13.14 19.00 2.02
CA ARG A 39 13.52 20.38 2.36
C ARG A 39 14.83 20.81 1.73
N THR A 40 15.72 19.91 1.40
CA THR A 40 17.09 20.21 0.96
C THR A 40 17.30 19.93 -0.53
N HIS A 41 16.58 18.99 -1.10
CA HIS A 41 16.76 18.54 -2.47
C HIS A 41 15.42 18.28 -3.15
N SER A 42 15.27 18.68 -4.41
CA SER A 42 14.13 18.33 -5.26
C SER A 42 14.23 16.94 -5.87
N GLY A 43 15.42 16.32 -5.81
CA GLY A 43 15.68 14.94 -6.20
C GLY A 43 17.14 14.55 -5.97
N PHE A 44 17.41 13.24 -6.04
CA PHE A 44 18.76 12.68 -5.88
C PHE A 44 18.90 11.34 -6.63
N ARG A 45 20.15 10.86 -6.76
CA ARG A 45 20.47 9.53 -7.32
C ARG A 45 20.74 8.55 -6.19
N SER A 46 20.02 7.43 -6.12
CA SER A 46 20.44 6.30 -5.30
C SER A 46 21.55 5.52 -5.99
N THR A 47 22.56 5.09 -5.22
CA THR A 47 23.69 4.27 -5.71
C THR A 47 23.45 2.77 -5.56
N ILE A 48 22.29 2.37 -5.00
CA ILE A 48 21.94 0.96 -4.77
C ILE A 48 21.64 0.26 -6.11
N ALA A 49 22.06 -1.00 -6.23
CA ALA A 49 21.89 -1.86 -7.41
C ALA A 49 22.45 -1.20 -8.69
N ARG A 50 21.61 -0.99 -9.72
CA ARG A 50 21.97 -0.26 -10.96
C ARG A 50 21.86 1.26 -10.80
N GLY A 51 21.46 1.73 -9.61
CA GLY A 51 21.08 3.11 -9.35
C GLY A 51 19.68 3.45 -9.89
N TYR A 52 19.01 4.39 -9.23
CA TYR A 52 17.72 4.93 -9.64
C TYR A 52 17.58 6.37 -9.16
N TRP A 53 16.73 7.12 -9.82
CA TRP A 53 16.42 8.49 -9.40
C TRP A 53 15.31 8.49 -8.34
N VAL A 54 15.38 9.44 -7.43
CA VAL A 54 14.35 9.67 -6.41
C VAL A 54 13.91 11.13 -6.51
N VAL A 55 12.64 11.35 -6.80
CA VAL A 55 12.06 12.69 -6.88
C VAL A 55 11.45 13.07 -5.54
N THR A 56 11.85 14.21 -4.98
CA THR A 56 11.45 14.67 -3.64
C THR A 56 10.70 16.00 -3.66
N GLN A 57 10.29 16.47 -4.83
CA GLN A 57 9.40 17.61 -5.02
C GLN A 57 7.97 17.11 -5.25
N GLY A 58 7.02 17.52 -4.39
CA GLY A 58 5.67 17.00 -4.39
C GLY A 58 4.89 17.19 -5.70
N ALA A 59 5.07 18.34 -6.36
CA ALA A 59 4.45 18.62 -7.67
C ALA A 59 5.00 17.70 -8.76
N ALA A 60 6.32 17.49 -8.82
CA ALA A 60 6.98 16.62 -9.80
C ALA A 60 6.60 15.14 -9.60
N VAL A 61 6.44 14.68 -8.36
CA VAL A 61 5.91 13.33 -8.07
C VAL A 61 4.51 13.17 -8.68
N GLN A 62 3.63 14.14 -8.53
CA GLN A 62 2.29 14.06 -9.09
C GLN A 62 2.29 14.14 -10.62
N GLU A 63 3.14 14.96 -11.22
CA GLU A 63 3.33 15.07 -12.67
C GLU A 63 3.77 13.73 -13.27
N ALA A 64 4.82 13.11 -12.70
CA ALA A 64 5.32 11.81 -13.17
C ALA A 64 4.25 10.70 -13.10
N LEU A 65 3.40 10.70 -12.06
CA LEU A 65 2.30 9.73 -11.94
C LEU A 65 1.21 9.92 -13.00
N GLN A 66 1.07 11.12 -13.56
CA GLN A 66 0.06 11.44 -14.57
C GLN A 66 0.56 11.26 -16.01
N ASP A 67 1.86 11.46 -16.23
CA ASP A 67 2.47 11.31 -17.55
C ASP A 67 2.99 9.89 -17.80
N TRP A 68 2.07 8.96 -18.03
CA TRP A 68 2.40 7.57 -18.33
C TRP A 68 3.18 7.39 -19.65
N ARG A 69 3.17 8.39 -20.54
CA ARG A 69 3.92 8.31 -21.81
C ARG A 69 5.41 8.44 -21.58
N THR A 70 5.80 9.31 -20.66
CA THR A 70 7.20 9.53 -20.29
C THR A 70 7.62 8.58 -19.14
N PHE A 71 6.70 8.26 -18.22
CA PHE A 71 6.95 7.47 -17.02
C PHE A 71 6.06 6.20 -17.01
N SER A 72 6.54 5.18 -17.72
CA SER A 72 5.84 3.89 -17.91
C SER A 72 5.76 3.08 -16.63
N ASN A 73 4.67 2.31 -16.50
CA ASN A 73 4.47 1.31 -15.44
C ASN A 73 5.04 -0.08 -15.77
N GLN A 74 5.80 -0.26 -16.85
CA GLN A 74 6.38 -1.56 -17.20
C GLN A 74 7.26 -2.17 -16.08
N SER A 75 7.73 -1.35 -15.15
CA SER A 75 8.22 -1.77 -13.85
C SER A 75 7.74 -0.81 -12.77
N VAL A 76 7.36 -1.35 -11.62
CA VAL A 76 6.81 -0.60 -10.48
C VAL A 76 7.74 -0.58 -9.27
N THR A 77 8.89 -1.27 -9.34
CA THR A 77 9.93 -1.26 -8.31
C THR A 77 11.21 -0.67 -8.86
N ALA A 78 11.80 0.30 -8.14
CA ALA A 78 13.01 0.98 -8.60
C ALA A 78 14.23 0.05 -8.72
N LEU A 79 14.23 -1.07 -8.00
CA LEU A 79 15.34 -2.02 -7.93
C LEU A 79 15.31 -3.07 -9.03
N ASP A 80 14.16 -3.30 -9.67
CA ASP A 80 13.97 -4.29 -10.73
C ASP A 80 13.37 -3.62 -11.97
N PRO A 81 14.21 -3.04 -12.85
CA PRO A 81 13.74 -2.38 -14.08
C PRO A 81 13.20 -3.33 -15.14
N ASP A 82 13.50 -4.64 -15.02
CA ASP A 82 13.14 -5.66 -16.00
C ASP A 82 12.51 -6.88 -15.27
N PRO A 83 11.31 -6.73 -14.68
CA PRO A 83 10.71 -7.71 -13.80
C PRO A 83 10.39 -9.03 -14.53
N ARG A 84 10.68 -10.14 -13.85
CA ARG A 84 10.40 -11.48 -14.35
C ARG A 84 8.90 -11.81 -14.37
N PHE A 85 8.15 -11.27 -13.41
CA PHE A 85 6.71 -11.49 -13.27
C PHE A 85 5.95 -10.26 -13.71
N LEU A 86 4.88 -10.45 -14.46
CA LEU A 86 3.99 -9.39 -14.89
C LEU A 86 2.82 -9.28 -13.92
N TRP A 87 2.50 -8.06 -13.49
CA TRP A 87 1.35 -7.76 -12.64
C TRP A 87 0.29 -7.00 -13.46
N ILE A 88 -0.77 -7.70 -13.84
CA ILE A 88 -1.82 -7.12 -14.68
C ILE A 88 -2.99 -6.62 -13.81
N PRO A 89 -3.46 -5.36 -14.01
CA PRO A 89 -3.02 -4.37 -15.02
C PRO A 89 -1.95 -3.39 -14.57
N GLU A 90 -1.34 -3.53 -13.39
CA GLU A 90 -0.42 -2.53 -12.82
C GLU A 90 0.78 -2.24 -13.73
N MET A 91 1.35 -3.27 -14.35
CA MET A 91 2.52 -3.15 -15.25
C MET A 91 2.15 -2.97 -16.72
N LEU A 92 0.93 -2.54 -16.99
CA LEU A 92 0.49 -2.19 -18.35
C LEU A 92 0.37 -0.69 -18.49
N ASP A 93 0.71 -0.18 -19.66
CA ASP A 93 0.39 1.21 -20.02
C ASP A 93 -0.90 1.28 -20.84
N PRO A 94 -1.58 2.45 -20.94
CA PRO A 94 -2.65 2.63 -21.89
C PRO A 94 -2.17 2.39 -23.35
N PRO A 95 -2.98 1.77 -24.25
CA PRO A 95 -4.41 1.48 -24.08
C PRO A 95 -4.74 0.17 -23.36
N GLN A 96 -3.80 -0.80 -23.26
CA GLN A 96 -4.05 -2.12 -22.67
C GLN A 96 -4.49 -1.99 -21.20
N HIS A 97 -3.80 -1.17 -20.41
CA HIS A 97 -4.21 -0.84 -19.04
C HIS A 97 -5.65 -0.34 -18.99
N THR A 98 -6.05 0.54 -19.90
CA THR A 98 -7.40 1.11 -19.91
C THR A 98 -8.50 0.07 -20.14
N ALA A 99 -8.23 -0.95 -20.98
CA ALA A 99 -9.16 -2.05 -21.20
C ALA A 99 -9.42 -2.84 -19.93
N TRP A 100 -8.36 -3.23 -19.23
CA TRP A 100 -8.46 -3.91 -17.93
C TRP A 100 -9.17 -3.07 -16.86
N ARG A 101 -8.83 -1.78 -16.75
CA ARG A 101 -9.46 -0.86 -15.79
C ARG A 101 -10.96 -0.72 -16.00
N ARG A 102 -11.42 -0.78 -17.25
CA ARG A 102 -12.85 -0.74 -17.58
C ARG A 102 -13.57 -1.98 -17.06
N LEU A 103 -13.00 -3.16 -17.24
CA LEU A 103 -13.55 -4.42 -16.75
C LEU A 103 -13.64 -4.44 -15.21
N LEU A 104 -12.55 -4.05 -14.56
CA LEU A 104 -12.45 -4.01 -13.10
C LEU A 104 -13.32 -2.92 -12.46
N GLY A 105 -13.58 -1.83 -13.16
CA GLY A 105 -14.29 -0.66 -12.63
C GLY A 105 -15.67 -1.00 -12.08
N SER A 106 -16.36 -2.01 -12.62
CA SER A 106 -17.67 -2.45 -12.13
C SER A 106 -17.58 -3.11 -10.75
N ALA A 107 -16.55 -3.93 -10.51
CA ALA A 107 -16.35 -4.65 -9.25
C ALA A 107 -15.93 -3.72 -8.09
N PHE A 108 -15.18 -2.66 -8.40
CA PHE A 108 -14.64 -1.69 -7.43
C PHE A 108 -15.34 -0.32 -7.48
N SER A 109 -16.52 -0.23 -8.13
CA SER A 109 -17.29 1.01 -8.15
C SER A 109 -17.78 1.40 -6.75
N PRO A 110 -17.98 2.71 -6.47
CA PRO A 110 -18.50 3.15 -5.17
C PRO A 110 -19.79 2.44 -4.76
N LYS A 111 -20.68 2.20 -5.72
CA LYS A 111 -21.97 1.51 -5.48
C LYS A 111 -21.76 0.05 -5.10
N THR A 112 -20.91 -0.67 -5.83
CA THR A 112 -20.62 -2.09 -5.57
C THR A 112 -19.92 -2.26 -4.22
N VAL A 113 -18.97 -1.39 -3.92
CA VAL A 113 -18.24 -1.38 -2.66
C VAL A 113 -19.17 -1.05 -1.48
N ALA A 114 -20.01 -0.03 -1.59
CA ALA A 114 -20.94 0.34 -0.52
C ALA A 114 -21.93 -0.81 -0.19
N ALA A 115 -22.31 -1.61 -1.17
CA ALA A 115 -23.20 -2.77 -0.94
C ALA A 115 -22.53 -3.87 -0.09
N ARG A 116 -21.21 -3.86 0.07
CA ARG A 116 -20.45 -4.82 0.89
C ARG A 116 -20.26 -4.36 2.35
N GLU A 117 -20.68 -3.16 2.70
CA GLU A 117 -20.50 -2.64 4.07
C GLU A 117 -21.02 -3.58 5.16
N PRO A 118 -22.22 -4.20 5.05
CA PRO A 118 -22.70 -5.13 6.08
C PRO A 118 -21.77 -6.31 6.31
N GLU A 119 -21.24 -6.90 5.24
CA GLU A 119 -20.29 -8.01 5.28
C GLU A 119 -18.95 -7.59 5.92
N ILE A 120 -18.43 -6.43 5.50
CA ILE A 120 -17.17 -5.87 6.02
C ILE A 120 -17.31 -5.59 7.52
N ARG A 121 -18.42 -5.01 7.93
CA ARG A 121 -18.74 -4.72 9.33
C ARG A 121 -18.89 -5.98 10.18
N GLU A 122 -19.51 -7.03 9.64
CA GLU A 122 -19.61 -8.34 10.29
C GLU A 122 -18.21 -8.92 10.60
N VAL A 123 -17.30 -8.93 9.61
CA VAL A 123 -15.94 -9.47 9.79
C VAL A 123 -15.16 -8.65 10.83
N ALA A 124 -15.18 -7.30 10.74
CA ALA A 124 -14.52 -6.44 11.72
C ALA A 124 -15.05 -6.71 13.14
N SER A 125 -16.38 -6.77 13.28
CA SER A 125 -17.05 -7.00 14.55
C SER A 125 -16.66 -8.33 15.17
N ALA A 126 -16.70 -9.41 14.39
CA ALA A 126 -16.37 -10.75 14.86
C ALA A 126 -14.92 -10.85 15.37
N LEU A 127 -13.97 -10.26 14.64
CA LEU A 127 -12.57 -10.25 15.04
C LEU A 127 -12.35 -9.46 16.34
N ILE A 128 -12.91 -8.25 16.45
CA ILE A 128 -12.75 -7.41 17.64
C ILE A 128 -13.48 -8.01 18.85
N ASP A 129 -14.68 -8.58 18.65
CA ASP A 129 -15.40 -9.27 19.72
C ASP A 129 -14.63 -10.48 20.28
N GLY A 130 -13.81 -11.14 19.44
CA GLY A 130 -12.93 -12.23 19.85
C GLY A 130 -11.74 -11.81 20.72
N LEU A 131 -11.38 -10.52 20.73
CA LEU A 131 -10.19 -10.05 21.46
C LEU A 131 -10.47 -8.96 22.52
N LYS A 132 -11.63 -8.30 22.49
CA LYS A 132 -11.94 -7.16 23.38
C LYS A 132 -11.81 -7.46 24.87
N ASP A 133 -12.04 -8.71 25.29
CA ASP A 133 -12.01 -9.13 26.68
C ASP A 133 -10.62 -9.60 27.15
N SER A 134 -9.60 -9.61 26.24
CA SER A 134 -8.24 -10.04 26.59
C SER A 134 -7.42 -8.98 27.33
N GLY A 135 -7.87 -7.70 27.28
CA GLY A 135 -7.18 -6.56 27.91
C GLY A 135 -5.92 -6.10 27.18
N SER A 136 -5.37 -6.90 26.29
CA SER A 136 -4.22 -6.53 25.43
C SER A 136 -4.05 -7.48 24.26
N ALA A 137 -3.48 -6.99 23.15
CA ALA A 137 -3.11 -7.82 21.99
C ALA A 137 -2.03 -7.14 21.15
N ASP A 138 -1.34 -7.94 20.32
CA ASP A 138 -0.73 -7.40 19.09
C ASP A 138 -1.84 -7.20 18.05
N VAL A 139 -2.24 -5.95 17.88
CA VAL A 139 -3.40 -5.61 17.05
C VAL A 139 -3.15 -5.78 15.56
N LEU A 140 -1.87 -5.84 15.14
CA LEU A 140 -1.54 -6.11 13.75
C LEU A 140 -1.85 -7.56 13.39
N ASP A 141 -1.42 -8.51 14.20
CA ASP A 141 -1.67 -9.94 13.98
C ASP A 141 -3.12 -10.33 14.27
N ALA A 142 -3.66 -9.84 15.41
CA ALA A 142 -4.98 -10.25 15.87
C ALA A 142 -6.14 -9.63 15.04
N PHE A 143 -5.92 -8.46 14.43
CA PHE A 143 -6.97 -7.73 13.72
C PHE A 143 -6.55 -7.20 12.36
N ALA A 144 -5.52 -6.33 12.29
CA ALA A 144 -5.25 -5.55 11.10
C ALA A 144 -4.90 -6.38 9.87
N ARG A 145 -4.16 -7.50 10.02
CA ARG A 145 -3.82 -8.42 8.94
C ARG A 145 -4.96 -9.36 8.59
N CYS A 146 -5.68 -9.87 9.58
CA CYS A 146 -6.78 -10.82 9.37
C CYS A 146 -7.98 -10.17 8.66
N PHE A 147 -8.36 -8.96 9.08
CA PHE A 147 -9.59 -8.32 8.64
C PHE A 147 -9.66 -8.10 7.12
N PRO A 148 -8.74 -7.35 6.47
CA PRO A 148 -8.81 -7.12 5.03
C PRO A 148 -8.48 -8.39 4.23
N THR A 149 -7.66 -9.30 4.79
CA THR A 149 -7.40 -10.59 4.16
C THR A 149 -8.66 -11.41 4.00
N LEU A 150 -9.51 -11.50 5.04
CA LEU A 150 -10.81 -12.17 4.95
C LEU A 150 -11.75 -11.51 3.94
N ILE A 151 -11.80 -10.17 3.90
CA ILE A 151 -12.61 -9.43 2.91
C ILE A 151 -12.16 -9.76 1.49
N PHE A 152 -10.84 -9.77 1.24
CA PHE A 152 -10.31 -10.14 -0.06
C PHE A 152 -10.64 -11.60 -0.43
N MET A 153 -10.46 -12.54 0.51
CA MET A 153 -10.77 -13.94 0.28
C MET A 153 -12.24 -14.13 -0.11
N ARG A 154 -13.16 -13.45 0.59
CA ARG A 154 -14.59 -13.44 0.24
C ARG A 154 -14.84 -12.82 -1.14
N LEU A 155 -14.17 -11.71 -1.48
CA LEU A 155 -14.30 -11.08 -2.80
C LEU A 155 -13.88 -12.01 -3.94
N MET A 156 -12.79 -12.75 -3.75
CA MET A 156 -12.23 -13.70 -4.71
C MET A 156 -12.91 -15.08 -4.67
N GLY A 157 -13.79 -15.35 -3.69
CA GLY A 157 -14.43 -16.64 -3.47
C GLY A 157 -13.47 -17.72 -2.96
N LEU A 158 -12.42 -17.33 -2.24
CA LEU A 158 -11.42 -18.25 -1.67
C LEU A 158 -11.87 -18.78 -0.32
N PRO A 159 -11.47 -20.01 0.06
CA PRO A 159 -11.86 -20.61 1.34
C PRO A 159 -11.23 -19.89 2.52
N GLU A 160 -12.03 -19.37 3.47
CA GLU A 160 -11.54 -18.67 4.66
C GLU A 160 -10.63 -19.54 5.55
N LYS A 161 -10.74 -20.85 5.49
CA LYS A 161 -9.85 -21.79 6.19
C LYS A 161 -8.39 -21.69 5.77
N ASP A 162 -8.13 -21.11 4.58
CA ASP A 162 -6.78 -20.93 4.04
C ASP A 162 -6.14 -19.62 4.56
N LEU A 163 -6.84 -18.82 5.40
CA LEU A 163 -6.34 -17.56 5.98
C LEU A 163 -4.93 -17.69 6.60
N PRO A 164 -4.64 -18.69 7.46
CA PRO A 164 -3.30 -18.81 8.05
C PRO A 164 -2.21 -18.91 6.99
N GLN A 165 -2.43 -19.73 5.94
CA GLN A 165 -1.49 -19.89 4.85
C GLN A 165 -1.29 -18.60 4.06
N PHE A 166 -2.34 -17.81 3.86
CA PHE A 166 -2.24 -16.50 3.20
C PHE A 166 -1.40 -15.54 4.03
N LEU A 167 -1.60 -15.49 5.35
CA LEU A 167 -0.80 -14.66 6.25
C LEU A 167 0.68 -15.06 6.25
N ASP A 168 0.99 -16.36 6.22
CA ASP A 168 2.37 -16.85 6.11
C ASP A 168 3.01 -16.42 4.79
N TRP A 169 2.31 -16.55 3.66
CA TRP A 169 2.83 -16.11 2.36
C TRP A 169 3.07 -14.60 2.30
N ILE A 170 2.16 -13.81 2.87
CA ILE A 170 2.31 -12.36 2.95
C ILE A 170 3.56 -12.00 3.75
N HIS A 171 3.73 -12.65 4.90
CA HIS A 171 4.91 -12.46 5.74
C HIS A 171 6.20 -12.75 4.97
N ASP A 172 6.28 -13.91 4.33
CA ASP A 172 7.48 -14.33 3.60
C ASP A 172 7.77 -13.48 2.36
N LEU A 173 6.73 -12.97 1.69
CA LEU A 173 6.91 -12.14 0.51
C LEU A 173 7.28 -10.68 0.81
N LEU A 174 6.71 -10.11 1.88
CA LEU A 174 6.72 -8.66 2.07
C LEU A 174 7.43 -8.18 3.35
N HIS A 175 7.58 -9.07 4.35
CA HIS A 175 8.04 -8.66 5.68
C HIS A 175 9.37 -9.26 6.13
N LEU A 176 9.91 -10.23 5.39
CA LEU A 176 11.24 -10.75 5.69
C LEU A 176 12.32 -9.70 5.44
N SER A 177 13.19 -9.53 6.42
CA SER A 177 14.41 -8.74 6.25
C SER A 177 15.47 -9.56 5.50
N HIS A 178 16.44 -8.86 4.88
CA HIS A 178 17.59 -9.53 4.27
C HIS A 178 18.39 -10.44 5.25
N GLY A 179 18.34 -10.14 6.55
CA GLY A 179 18.99 -10.98 7.57
C GLY A 179 18.25 -12.30 7.83
N GLU A 180 16.90 -12.32 7.61
CA GLU A 180 16.06 -13.50 7.79
C GLU A 180 15.98 -14.38 6.53
N ASP A 181 16.17 -13.81 5.35
CA ASP A 181 16.18 -14.48 4.05
C ASP A 181 17.29 -13.90 3.16
N PRO A 182 18.58 -14.17 3.48
CA PRO A 182 19.71 -13.56 2.78
C PRO A 182 19.76 -13.89 1.29
N ASP A 183 19.34 -15.10 0.94
CA ASP A 183 19.38 -15.64 -0.42
C ASP A 183 18.05 -15.47 -1.18
N GLY A 184 16.99 -14.98 -0.52
CA GLY A 184 15.66 -14.81 -1.08
C GLY A 184 14.92 -16.12 -1.38
N GLU A 185 15.37 -17.24 -0.77
CA GLU A 185 14.77 -18.56 -1.03
C GLU A 185 13.36 -18.70 -0.46
N ARG A 186 13.09 -18.15 0.73
CA ARG A 186 11.75 -18.17 1.33
C ARG A 186 10.79 -17.29 0.53
N GLN A 187 11.23 -16.12 0.15
CA GLN A 187 10.44 -15.20 -0.70
C GLN A 187 10.10 -15.85 -2.05
N LEU A 188 11.07 -16.51 -2.69
CA LEU A 188 10.84 -17.22 -3.95
C LEU A 188 9.90 -18.41 -3.76
N SER A 189 10.06 -19.19 -2.67
CA SER A 189 9.18 -20.32 -2.33
C SER A 189 7.74 -19.87 -2.11
N ALA A 190 7.54 -18.78 -1.36
CA ALA A 190 6.20 -18.20 -1.14
C ALA A 190 5.57 -17.72 -2.45
N MET A 191 6.34 -17.05 -3.33
CA MET A 191 5.86 -16.61 -4.63
C MET A 191 5.41 -17.78 -5.50
N ASN A 192 6.18 -18.88 -5.54
CA ASN A 192 5.82 -20.08 -6.29
C ASN A 192 4.54 -20.72 -5.71
N ALA A 193 4.43 -20.80 -4.38
CA ALA A 193 3.25 -21.38 -3.72
C ALA A 193 1.98 -20.56 -4.00
N VAL A 194 2.07 -19.23 -3.98
CA VAL A 194 0.96 -18.33 -4.37
C VAL A 194 0.60 -18.52 -5.84
N SER A 195 1.61 -18.65 -6.72
CA SER A 195 1.42 -18.92 -8.14
C SER A 195 0.64 -20.22 -8.36
N ASP A 196 1.12 -21.32 -7.78
CA ASP A 196 0.49 -22.65 -7.91
C ASP A 196 -0.94 -22.65 -7.35
N TYR A 197 -1.18 -21.95 -6.25
CA TYR A 197 -2.51 -21.81 -5.65
C TYR A 197 -3.49 -21.13 -6.62
N PHE A 198 -3.11 -20.02 -7.23
CA PHE A 198 -4.00 -19.34 -8.18
C PHE A 198 -4.17 -20.10 -9.49
N GLU A 199 -3.18 -20.82 -9.98
CA GLU A 199 -3.36 -21.75 -11.12
C GLU A 199 -4.44 -22.79 -10.82
N GLN A 200 -4.40 -23.38 -9.61
CA GLN A 200 -5.44 -24.33 -9.17
C GLN A 200 -6.81 -23.67 -9.04
N GLN A 201 -6.91 -22.46 -8.47
CA GLN A 201 -8.17 -21.75 -8.34
C GLN A 201 -8.78 -21.38 -9.69
N ILE A 202 -7.98 -21.01 -10.68
CA ILE A 202 -8.40 -20.75 -12.05
C ILE A 202 -8.96 -22.03 -12.68
N ALA A 203 -8.24 -23.16 -12.58
CA ALA A 203 -8.69 -24.45 -13.11
C ALA A 203 -10.03 -24.87 -12.51
N LEU A 204 -10.18 -24.76 -11.18
CA LEU A 204 -11.43 -25.09 -10.48
C LEU A 204 -12.62 -24.23 -10.94
N ARG A 205 -12.42 -22.92 -11.22
CA ARG A 205 -13.51 -22.04 -11.72
C ARG A 205 -13.86 -22.29 -13.17
N ARG A 206 -12.92 -22.79 -13.98
CA ARG A 206 -13.25 -23.25 -15.35
C ARG A 206 -14.17 -24.43 -15.35
N GLU A 207 -13.94 -25.39 -14.44
CA GLU A 207 -14.80 -26.58 -14.31
C GLU A 207 -16.15 -26.23 -13.67
N ALA A 208 -16.14 -25.41 -12.62
CA ALA A 208 -17.32 -25.06 -11.84
C ALA A 208 -17.31 -23.55 -11.46
N PRO A 209 -17.83 -22.68 -12.34
CA PRO A 209 -17.96 -21.26 -12.05
C PRO A 209 -18.80 -20.98 -10.80
N ARG A 210 -18.44 -19.93 -10.03
CA ARG A 210 -19.13 -19.50 -8.81
C ARG A 210 -19.54 -18.04 -8.93
N ASP A 211 -20.32 -17.54 -7.95
CA ASP A 211 -20.60 -16.09 -7.85
C ASP A 211 -19.49 -15.36 -7.09
N ASP A 212 -18.30 -15.29 -7.70
CA ASP A 212 -17.12 -14.61 -7.18
C ASP A 212 -16.44 -13.77 -8.26
N LEU A 213 -15.48 -12.89 -7.83
CA LEU A 213 -14.76 -12.02 -8.76
C LEU A 213 -13.93 -12.82 -9.76
N LEU A 214 -13.31 -13.92 -9.32
CA LEU A 214 -12.46 -14.74 -10.18
C LEU A 214 -13.27 -15.37 -11.30
N SER A 215 -14.42 -15.98 -10.99
CA SER A 215 -15.32 -16.56 -12.00
C SER A 215 -15.86 -15.52 -12.97
N ARG A 216 -16.23 -14.33 -12.47
CA ARG A 216 -16.65 -13.22 -13.33
C ARG A 216 -15.54 -12.73 -14.25
N ALA A 217 -14.32 -12.63 -13.72
CA ALA A 217 -13.15 -12.19 -14.49
C ALA A 217 -12.80 -13.15 -15.63
N MET A 218 -12.98 -14.45 -15.42
CA MET A 218 -12.74 -15.47 -16.45
C MET A 218 -13.72 -15.40 -17.64
N ALA A 219 -14.84 -14.69 -17.49
CA ALA A 219 -15.78 -14.43 -18.58
C ALA A 219 -15.52 -13.10 -19.32
N TRP A 220 -14.51 -12.34 -18.91
CA TRP A 220 -14.18 -11.08 -19.56
C TRP A 220 -13.50 -11.28 -20.90
N THR A 221 -13.75 -10.30 -21.80
CA THR A 221 -13.09 -10.21 -23.10
C THR A 221 -12.45 -8.83 -23.27
N ILE A 222 -11.34 -8.77 -23.98
CA ILE A 222 -10.72 -7.55 -24.45
C ILE A 222 -10.61 -7.64 -25.96
N ASP A 223 -11.18 -6.67 -26.69
CA ASP A 223 -11.25 -6.65 -28.16
C ASP A 223 -11.88 -7.95 -28.74
N ASP A 224 -12.97 -8.40 -28.08
CA ASP A 224 -13.71 -9.63 -28.37
C ASP A 224 -12.94 -10.96 -28.15
N GLU A 225 -11.70 -10.90 -27.67
CA GLU A 225 -10.91 -12.08 -27.34
C GLU A 225 -10.99 -12.38 -25.82
N PRO A 226 -11.19 -13.65 -25.43
CA PRO A 226 -11.14 -14.05 -24.03
C PRO A 226 -9.77 -13.74 -23.39
N ILE A 227 -9.78 -13.35 -22.11
CA ILE A 227 -8.56 -13.19 -21.34
C ILE A 227 -7.82 -14.53 -21.24
N SER A 228 -6.52 -14.52 -21.58
CA SER A 228 -5.68 -15.72 -21.52
C SER A 228 -5.49 -16.17 -20.06
N ASP A 229 -5.23 -17.49 -19.85
CA ASP A 229 -4.92 -18.02 -18.52
C ASP A 229 -3.69 -17.37 -17.91
N ARG A 230 -2.70 -17.06 -18.74
CA ARG A 230 -1.51 -16.33 -18.32
C ARG A 230 -1.85 -14.95 -17.76
N ASP A 231 -2.71 -14.19 -18.45
CA ASP A 231 -3.07 -12.84 -18.02
C ASP A 231 -4.00 -12.88 -16.80
N MET A 232 -4.90 -13.89 -16.73
CA MET A 232 -5.72 -14.14 -15.57
C MET A 232 -4.87 -14.49 -14.34
N HIS A 233 -3.85 -15.32 -14.51
CA HIS A 233 -2.92 -15.66 -13.46
C HIS A 233 -2.14 -14.41 -12.99
N ALA A 234 -1.58 -13.63 -13.91
CA ALA A 234 -0.89 -12.37 -13.60
C ALA A 234 -1.80 -11.36 -12.87
N PHE A 235 -3.09 -11.33 -13.24
CA PHE A 235 -4.12 -10.56 -12.54
C PHE A 235 -4.34 -11.04 -11.08
N CYS A 236 -4.43 -12.35 -10.86
CA CYS A 236 -4.60 -12.91 -9.52
C CYS A 236 -3.38 -12.60 -8.62
N ILE A 237 -2.16 -12.72 -9.16
CA ILE A 237 -0.93 -12.39 -8.45
C ILE A 237 -0.91 -10.90 -8.06
N LEU A 238 -1.30 -9.99 -8.98
CA LEU A 238 -1.41 -8.58 -8.63
C LEU A 238 -2.43 -8.36 -7.51
N LEU A 239 -3.63 -8.92 -7.62
CA LEU A 239 -4.66 -8.72 -6.59
C LEU A 239 -4.20 -9.22 -5.22
N PHE A 240 -3.50 -10.36 -5.20
CA PHE A 240 -2.88 -10.86 -3.98
C PHE A 240 -1.91 -9.83 -3.39
N GLN A 241 -0.95 -9.33 -4.15
CA GLN A 241 0.04 -8.39 -3.64
C GLN A 241 -0.56 -7.03 -3.23
N ALA A 242 -1.49 -6.51 -4.03
CA ALA A 242 -2.07 -5.18 -3.80
C ALA A 242 -3.06 -5.15 -2.62
N GLY A 243 -3.77 -6.25 -2.36
CA GLY A 243 -4.88 -6.30 -1.41
C GLY A 243 -4.49 -6.63 0.03
N PHE A 244 -3.34 -7.28 0.25
CA PHE A 244 -3.08 -7.91 1.54
C PHE A 244 -2.20 -7.12 2.51
N ASP A 245 -1.48 -6.10 2.07
CA ASP A 245 -0.55 -5.38 2.93
C ASP A 245 -0.93 -3.91 3.16
N THR A 246 -1.50 -3.26 2.16
CA THR A 246 -1.75 -1.81 2.21
C THR A 246 -2.81 -1.41 3.23
N VAL A 247 -3.93 -2.13 3.33
CA VAL A 247 -4.99 -1.85 4.31
C VAL A 247 -4.54 -2.20 5.73
N PRO A 248 -3.91 -3.37 6.00
CA PRO A 248 -3.28 -3.66 7.29
C PRO A 248 -2.35 -2.57 7.79
N ILE A 249 -1.43 -2.09 6.95
CA ILE A 249 -0.53 -1.00 7.28
C ILE A 249 -1.29 0.27 7.66
N SER A 250 -2.33 0.62 6.88
CA SER A 250 -3.15 1.80 7.16
C SER A 250 -3.92 1.68 8.47
N ILE A 251 -4.46 0.49 8.81
CA ILE A 251 -5.10 0.22 10.12
C ILE A 251 -4.07 0.34 11.24
N GLY A 252 -2.88 -0.23 11.06
CA GLY A 252 -1.79 -0.11 12.02
C GLY A 252 -1.44 1.34 12.33
N TRP A 253 -1.30 2.18 11.30
CA TRP A 253 -1.06 3.61 11.47
C TRP A 253 -2.23 4.34 12.12
N ALA A 254 -3.48 3.96 11.83
CA ALA A 254 -4.64 4.54 12.47
C ALA A 254 -4.68 4.23 13.97
N LEU A 255 -4.49 2.97 14.36
CA LEU A 255 -4.49 2.56 15.77
C LEU A 255 -3.28 3.14 16.52
N TYR A 256 -2.09 3.19 15.89
CA TYR A 256 -0.93 3.88 16.45
C TYR A 256 -1.22 5.36 16.71
N HIS A 257 -1.79 6.05 15.72
CA HIS A 257 -2.12 7.46 15.84
C HIS A 257 -3.06 7.71 17.03
N PHE A 258 -4.16 6.99 17.10
CA PHE A 258 -5.13 7.16 18.18
C PHE A 258 -4.64 6.66 19.54
N ALA A 259 -3.71 5.70 19.60
CA ALA A 259 -3.04 5.30 20.84
C ALA A 259 -2.13 6.40 21.37
N THR A 260 -1.48 7.19 20.48
CA THR A 260 -0.56 8.27 20.86
C THR A 260 -1.22 9.65 20.96
N HIS A 261 -2.47 9.81 20.52
CA HIS A 261 -3.25 11.05 20.54
C HIS A 261 -4.62 10.84 21.20
N PRO A 262 -4.65 10.64 22.55
CA PRO A 262 -5.87 10.29 23.26
C PRO A 262 -6.98 11.36 23.15
N GLU A 263 -6.64 12.63 22.99
CA GLU A 263 -7.61 13.71 22.76
C GLU A 263 -8.32 13.58 21.42
N GLN A 264 -7.61 13.16 20.35
CA GLN A 264 -8.23 12.93 19.06
C GLN A 264 -9.03 11.62 19.05
N ARG A 265 -8.54 10.59 19.75
CA ARG A 265 -9.29 9.36 19.99
C ARG A 265 -10.63 9.66 20.70
N GLY A 266 -10.60 10.42 21.79
CA GLY A 266 -11.82 10.85 22.48
C GLY A 266 -12.79 11.58 21.56
N ALA A 267 -12.28 12.48 20.71
CA ALA A 267 -13.11 13.23 19.77
C ALA A 267 -13.85 12.33 18.76
N ILE A 268 -13.23 11.29 18.22
CA ILE A 268 -13.91 10.35 17.28
C ILE A 268 -14.84 9.38 18.00
N VAL A 269 -14.57 9.02 19.28
CA VAL A 269 -15.48 8.23 20.12
C VAL A 269 -16.75 9.02 20.42
N GLU A 270 -16.61 10.30 20.80
CA GLU A 270 -17.75 11.19 21.07
C GLU A 270 -18.53 11.55 19.80
N ASN A 271 -17.82 11.71 18.68
CA ASN A 271 -18.42 12.06 17.40
C ASN A 271 -17.86 11.20 16.24
N PRO A 272 -18.45 10.02 16.00
CA PRO A 272 -18.02 9.13 14.91
C PRO A 272 -18.08 9.72 13.50
N SER A 273 -18.85 10.81 13.30
CA SER A 273 -18.89 11.50 12.01
C SER A 273 -17.55 12.13 11.59
N LEU A 274 -16.58 12.22 12.49
CA LEU A 274 -15.22 12.67 12.21
C LEU A 274 -14.34 11.56 11.60
N ILE A 275 -14.72 10.28 11.72
CA ILE A 275 -13.91 9.14 11.27
C ILE A 275 -13.54 9.22 9.80
N PRO A 276 -14.44 9.53 8.85
CA PRO A 276 -14.05 9.61 7.45
C PRO A 276 -12.95 10.65 7.18
N THR A 277 -13.02 11.81 7.82
CA THR A 277 -11.97 12.84 7.69
C THR A 277 -10.67 12.41 8.37
N ALA A 278 -10.77 11.78 9.55
CA ALA A 278 -9.61 11.24 10.26
C ALA A 278 -8.86 10.19 9.41
N VAL A 279 -9.59 9.29 8.77
CA VAL A 279 -9.01 8.26 7.88
C VAL A 279 -8.28 8.89 6.70
N GLU A 280 -8.87 9.91 6.03
CA GLU A 280 -8.19 10.60 4.93
C GLU A 280 -6.92 11.32 5.41
N GLU A 281 -6.93 11.93 6.59
CA GLU A 281 -5.76 12.59 7.16
C GLU A 281 -4.68 11.58 7.60
N ILE A 282 -5.05 10.45 8.16
CA ILE A 282 -4.10 9.36 8.48
C ILE A 282 -3.45 8.84 7.21
N LEU A 283 -4.22 8.57 6.15
CA LEU A 283 -3.69 8.16 4.84
C LEU A 283 -2.73 9.21 4.25
N ARG A 284 -3.01 10.50 4.46
CA ARG A 284 -2.16 11.59 4.01
C ARG A 284 -0.86 11.66 4.81
N VAL A 285 -0.96 11.76 6.14
CA VAL A 285 0.19 12.01 7.03
C VAL A 285 1.12 10.80 7.09
N TYR A 286 0.55 9.59 7.15
CA TYR A 286 1.30 8.33 7.24
C TYR A 286 1.44 7.62 5.90
N SER A 287 1.47 8.38 4.79
CA SER A 287 1.69 7.81 3.46
C SER A 287 2.95 6.96 3.41
N PHE A 288 2.82 5.73 2.93
CA PHE A 288 3.88 4.73 2.95
C PHE A 288 4.21 4.16 1.55
N VAL A 289 3.36 4.38 0.56
CA VAL A 289 3.56 3.83 -0.78
C VAL A 289 4.61 4.64 -1.53
N VAL A 290 5.55 3.92 -2.14
CA VAL A 290 6.67 4.49 -2.91
C VAL A 290 6.70 3.83 -4.30
N PRO A 291 5.82 4.22 -5.22
CA PRO A 291 5.82 3.66 -6.56
C PRO A 291 7.06 4.09 -7.35
N ALA A 292 7.43 3.28 -8.33
CA ALA A 292 8.45 3.64 -9.29
C ALA A 292 7.89 3.65 -10.72
N ARG A 293 8.63 4.27 -11.62
CA ARG A 293 8.33 4.34 -13.05
C ARG A 293 9.61 4.16 -13.86
N LYS A 294 9.47 3.61 -15.05
CA LYS A 294 10.56 3.51 -16.02
C LYS A 294 10.45 4.66 -17.03
N ALA A 295 11.50 5.46 -17.17
CA ALA A 295 11.51 6.52 -18.16
C ALA A 295 11.55 5.92 -19.58
N THR A 296 10.68 6.38 -20.47
CA THR A 296 10.61 5.94 -21.87
C THR A 296 11.51 6.76 -22.78
N GLN A 297 11.92 7.95 -22.33
CA GLN A 297 12.76 8.90 -23.02
C GLN A 297 13.62 9.70 -22.05
N ASP A 298 14.62 10.40 -22.55
CA ASP A 298 15.40 11.35 -21.76
C ASP A 298 14.49 12.48 -21.29
N VAL A 299 14.51 12.79 -20.00
CA VAL A 299 13.66 13.82 -19.38
C VAL A 299 14.33 14.41 -18.14
N GLU A 300 14.03 15.67 -17.85
CA GLU A 300 14.37 16.29 -16.59
C GLU A 300 13.12 16.37 -15.72
N ILE A 301 13.20 15.87 -14.47
CA ILE A 301 12.11 15.93 -13.49
C ILE A 301 12.65 16.14 -12.07
N GLY A 302 12.10 17.12 -11.36
CA GLY A 302 12.59 17.48 -10.01
C GLY A 302 14.09 17.75 -9.98
N GLY A 303 14.65 18.35 -11.05
CA GLY A 303 16.09 18.59 -11.20
C GLY A 303 16.93 17.32 -11.49
N CYS A 304 16.29 16.17 -11.69
CA CYS A 304 16.97 14.90 -12.02
C CYS A 304 17.04 14.70 -13.54
N PRO A 305 18.23 14.57 -14.16
CA PRO A 305 18.40 14.33 -15.59
C PRO A 305 18.28 12.82 -15.89
N VAL A 306 17.05 12.35 -15.96
CA VAL A 306 16.72 10.93 -16.14
C VAL A 306 16.90 10.52 -17.60
N ARG A 307 17.59 9.40 -17.86
CA ARG A 307 17.75 8.83 -19.21
C ARG A 307 16.68 7.78 -19.49
N ALA A 308 16.37 7.58 -20.77
CA ALA A 308 15.52 6.49 -21.22
C ALA A 308 15.97 5.15 -20.63
N GLY A 309 15.03 4.38 -20.09
CA GLY A 309 15.26 3.09 -19.43
C GLY A 309 15.65 3.16 -17.95
N GLU A 310 15.96 4.34 -17.41
CA GLU A 310 16.24 4.48 -15.98
C GLU A 310 14.95 4.49 -15.14
N MET A 311 15.09 4.07 -13.88
CA MET A 311 14.00 4.04 -12.91
C MET A 311 13.93 5.33 -12.11
N VAL A 312 12.70 5.76 -11.85
CA VAL A 312 12.36 6.92 -11.02
C VAL A 312 11.45 6.49 -9.88
N MET A 313 11.90 6.66 -8.66
CA MET A 313 11.13 6.44 -7.43
C MET A 313 10.35 7.70 -7.07
N LEU A 314 9.08 7.54 -6.71
CA LEU A 314 8.10 8.61 -6.52
C LEU A 314 7.43 8.52 -5.15
N PRO A 315 8.10 8.88 -4.04
CA PRO A 315 7.53 8.74 -2.69
C PRO A 315 6.26 9.58 -2.53
N LEU A 316 5.10 8.96 -2.32
CA LEU A 316 3.84 9.68 -2.18
C LEU A 316 3.80 10.57 -0.93
N ALA A 317 4.54 10.18 0.12
CA ALA A 317 4.69 10.95 1.35
C ALA A 317 5.19 12.38 1.09
N VAL A 318 6.13 12.55 0.17
CA VAL A 318 6.69 13.87 -0.18
C VAL A 318 5.59 14.83 -0.64
N SER A 319 4.67 14.37 -1.50
CA SER A 319 3.57 15.19 -1.99
C SER A 319 2.46 15.40 -0.94
N ASN A 320 2.23 14.40 -0.08
CA ASN A 320 1.16 14.43 0.92
C ASN A 320 1.53 15.20 2.19
N ARG A 321 2.83 15.44 2.39
CA ARG A 321 3.40 16.21 3.52
C ARG A 321 4.06 17.52 3.06
N ASP A 322 3.77 17.96 1.85
CA ASP A 322 4.30 19.17 1.24
C ASP A 322 3.64 20.42 1.86
N PRO A 323 4.43 21.33 2.49
CA PRO A 323 3.92 22.56 3.09
C PRO A 323 3.36 23.56 2.05
N GLU A 324 3.71 23.44 0.78
CA GLU A 324 3.13 24.25 -0.28
C GLU A 324 1.70 23.80 -0.63
N ARG A 325 1.33 22.56 -0.27
CA ARG A 325 0.03 21.95 -0.56
C ARG A 325 -0.89 21.88 0.66
N PHE A 326 -0.34 21.70 1.83
CA PHE A 326 -1.10 21.49 3.06
C PHE A 326 -0.63 22.41 4.18
N ASP A 327 -1.54 23.19 4.74
CA ASP A 327 -1.29 23.85 6.02
C ASP A 327 -1.09 22.81 7.12
N ARG A 328 -0.08 22.98 8.00
CA ARG A 328 0.32 22.01 9.02
C ARG A 328 0.42 20.59 8.46
N PRO A 329 1.34 20.36 7.49
CA PRO A 329 1.37 19.13 6.68
C PRO A 329 1.67 17.85 7.48
N LEU A 330 2.30 17.97 8.65
CA LEU A 330 2.70 16.84 9.50
C LEU A 330 1.65 16.49 10.55
N GLU A 331 0.59 17.28 10.69
CA GLU A 331 -0.47 17.07 11.67
C GLU A 331 -1.70 16.39 11.03
N VAL A 332 -2.30 15.47 11.76
CA VAL A 332 -3.63 14.92 11.46
C VAL A 332 -4.69 15.91 11.94
N ASP A 333 -5.44 16.49 11.04
CA ASP A 333 -6.51 17.44 11.34
C ASP A 333 -7.89 16.81 11.08
N LEU A 334 -8.56 16.36 12.14
CA LEU A 334 -9.87 15.70 12.08
C LEU A 334 -10.99 16.57 11.42
N ARG A 335 -10.72 17.85 11.17
CA ARG A 335 -11.67 18.81 10.61
C ARG A 335 -11.20 19.42 9.28
N ARG A 336 -10.16 18.87 8.68
CA ARG A 336 -9.69 19.35 7.38
C ARG A 336 -10.77 19.19 6.32
N LYS A 337 -11.17 20.30 5.69
CA LYS A 337 -12.33 20.32 4.76
C LYS A 337 -12.09 19.62 3.43
N ALA A 338 -10.85 19.55 2.97
CA ALA A 338 -10.49 18.88 1.72
C ALA A 338 -9.08 18.30 1.81
N THR A 339 -8.96 17.02 1.52
CA THR A 339 -7.70 16.32 1.44
C THR A 339 -7.48 15.85 0.01
N ASN A 340 -6.91 16.74 -0.81
CA ASN A 340 -6.49 16.38 -2.18
C ASN A 340 -5.13 15.64 -2.13
N HIS A 341 -5.02 14.67 -1.22
CA HIS A 341 -3.84 13.85 -1.10
C HIS A 341 -3.75 12.81 -2.23
N ILE A 342 -2.54 12.33 -2.49
CA ILE A 342 -2.26 11.29 -3.47
C ILE A 342 -1.84 9.96 -2.83
N ALA A 343 -2.30 9.65 -1.61
CA ALA A 343 -1.98 8.38 -0.95
C ALA A 343 -2.41 7.14 -1.77
N PHE A 344 -3.42 7.30 -2.62
CA PHE A 344 -3.87 6.30 -3.58
C PHE A 344 -3.26 6.48 -4.99
N GLY A 345 -2.16 7.21 -5.11
CA GLY A 345 -1.56 7.56 -6.40
C GLY A 345 -2.37 8.61 -7.18
N SER A 346 -1.94 8.88 -8.41
CA SER A 346 -2.54 9.83 -9.35
C SER A 346 -2.47 9.29 -10.78
N GLY A 347 -3.24 9.90 -11.70
CA GLY A 347 -3.24 9.53 -13.12
C GLY A 347 -3.92 8.19 -13.41
N PRO A 348 -3.58 7.54 -14.54
CA PRO A 348 -4.22 6.31 -15.00
C PRO A 348 -4.17 5.18 -13.98
N HIS A 349 -3.06 5.06 -13.25
CA HIS A 349 -2.81 4.01 -12.25
C HIS A 349 -3.27 4.37 -10.83
N ARG A 350 -4.11 5.40 -10.67
CA ARG A 350 -4.72 5.68 -9.36
C ARG A 350 -5.38 4.41 -8.82
N CYS A 351 -5.15 4.11 -7.55
CA CYS A 351 -5.58 2.86 -6.90
C CYS A 351 -7.03 2.51 -7.22
N LEU A 352 -7.23 1.32 -7.78
CA LEU A 352 -8.55 0.78 -8.12
C LEU A 352 -9.37 0.51 -6.86
N GLY A 353 -8.72 -0.08 -5.84
CA GLY A 353 -9.32 -0.45 -4.56
C GLY A 353 -9.57 0.71 -3.61
N SER A 354 -9.33 1.98 -4.02
CA SER A 354 -9.39 3.13 -3.12
C SER A 354 -10.75 3.32 -2.42
N HIS A 355 -11.86 2.91 -3.03
CA HIS A 355 -13.18 2.96 -2.38
C HIS A 355 -13.34 1.83 -1.36
N LEU A 356 -12.86 0.62 -1.67
CA LEU A 356 -12.90 -0.51 -0.76
C LEU A 356 -12.00 -0.26 0.46
N ALA A 357 -10.76 0.17 0.24
CA ALA A 357 -9.83 0.49 1.32
C ALA A 357 -10.38 1.57 2.27
N ARG A 358 -11.02 2.62 1.74
CA ARG A 358 -11.68 3.64 2.57
C ARG A 358 -12.82 3.08 3.40
N LEU A 359 -13.64 2.22 2.81
CA LEU A 359 -14.74 1.58 3.52
C LEU A 359 -14.20 0.65 4.62
N GLU A 360 -13.22 -0.17 4.32
CA GLU A 360 -12.56 -1.05 5.30
C GLU A 360 -11.96 -0.24 6.45
N LEU A 361 -11.21 0.82 6.15
CA LEU A 361 -10.61 1.69 7.17
C LEU A 361 -11.65 2.40 8.03
N ASN A 362 -12.70 2.96 7.44
CA ASN A 362 -13.77 3.59 8.19
C ASN A 362 -14.46 2.60 9.12
N VAL A 363 -14.80 1.42 8.63
CA VAL A 363 -15.43 0.36 9.42
C VAL A 363 -14.49 -0.15 10.51
N ALA A 364 -13.21 -0.37 10.21
CA ALA A 364 -12.23 -0.82 11.18
C ALA A 364 -12.08 0.18 12.34
N VAL A 365 -11.91 1.46 12.03
CA VAL A 365 -11.78 2.53 13.04
C VAL A 365 -13.07 2.67 13.84
N GLU A 366 -14.25 2.66 13.21
CA GLU A 366 -15.53 2.79 13.88
C GLU A 366 -15.78 1.59 14.82
N GLU A 367 -15.66 0.35 14.32
CA GLU A 367 -15.95 -0.85 15.09
C GLU A 367 -14.95 -1.09 16.22
N TRP A 368 -13.68 -0.70 16.02
CA TRP A 368 -12.67 -0.74 17.07
C TRP A 368 -13.04 0.21 18.22
N HIS A 369 -13.24 1.49 17.93
CA HIS A 369 -13.49 2.50 18.95
C HIS A 369 -14.87 2.36 19.62
N ARG A 370 -15.82 1.71 18.97
CA ARG A 370 -17.10 1.36 19.58
C ARG A 370 -16.97 0.30 20.67
N ARG A 371 -15.99 -0.61 20.58
CA ARG A 371 -15.78 -1.73 21.52
C ARG A 371 -14.63 -1.52 22.46
N ILE A 372 -13.59 -0.85 21.99
CA ILE A 372 -12.35 -0.56 22.73
C ILE A 372 -12.10 0.95 22.61
N PRO A 373 -12.87 1.77 23.34
CA PRO A 373 -12.79 3.24 23.21
C PRO A 373 -11.56 3.84 23.88
N ASP A 374 -10.97 3.15 24.85
CA ASP A 374 -9.78 3.60 25.58
C ASP A 374 -8.69 2.54 25.52
N TYR A 375 -7.50 2.92 25.07
CA TYR A 375 -6.35 2.04 24.95
C TYR A 375 -5.06 2.85 24.80
N GLY A 376 -3.94 2.20 25.06
CA GLY A 376 -2.61 2.78 24.89
C GLY A 376 -1.61 1.78 24.33
N ILE A 377 -0.43 2.26 23.97
CA ILE A 377 0.69 1.39 23.61
C ILE A 377 1.22 0.72 24.87
N THR A 378 1.40 -0.59 24.85
CA THR A 378 1.98 -1.33 25.97
C THR A 378 3.33 -0.73 26.37
N PRO A 379 3.54 -0.38 27.67
CA PRO A 379 4.78 0.23 28.13
C PRO A 379 6.02 -0.61 27.83
N GLY A 380 7.11 0.06 27.42
CA GLY A 380 8.38 -0.59 27.15
C GLY A 380 8.49 -1.30 25.80
N GLN A 381 7.50 -1.15 24.92
CA GLN A 381 7.60 -1.66 23.55
C GLN A 381 8.50 -0.77 22.70
N ASP A 382 9.53 -1.37 22.07
CA ASP A 382 10.30 -0.72 21.03
C ASP A 382 9.52 -0.82 19.71
N LEU A 383 9.11 0.33 19.19
CA LEU A 383 8.33 0.40 17.97
C LEU A 383 9.26 0.55 16.76
N GLU A 384 9.20 -0.44 15.89
CA GLU A 384 9.90 -0.46 14.62
C GLU A 384 8.95 -0.50 13.44
N GLN A 385 9.41 0.00 12.30
CA GLN A 385 8.71 -0.11 11.03
C GLN A 385 9.54 -0.90 10.02
N HIS A 386 8.85 -1.57 9.11
CA HIS A 386 9.48 -2.22 7.96
C HIS A 386 10.10 -1.17 7.03
N GLY A 387 11.03 -1.60 6.20
CA GLY A 387 11.39 -0.88 4.99
C GLY A 387 10.33 -1.05 3.90
N ASN A 388 10.59 -0.53 2.74
CA ASN A 388 9.76 -0.63 1.54
C ASN A 388 8.36 -0.02 1.69
N MET A 389 7.44 -0.66 2.41
CA MET A 389 6.06 -0.19 2.62
C MET A 389 5.86 0.55 3.95
N TYR A 390 6.88 0.72 4.77
CA TYR A 390 6.89 1.52 6.01
C TYR A 390 5.76 1.21 7.02
N GLY A 391 5.27 -0.02 7.04
CA GLY A 391 4.31 -0.49 8.04
C GLY A 391 4.99 -0.72 9.39
N ILE A 392 4.24 -0.56 10.48
CA ILE A 392 4.70 -0.90 11.83
C ILE A 392 4.85 -2.42 11.91
N LYS A 393 5.96 -2.92 12.47
CA LYS A 393 6.24 -4.37 12.54
C LYS A 393 5.34 -5.06 13.55
N GLN A 394 5.20 -4.47 14.73
CA GLN A 394 4.42 -4.97 15.84
C GLN A 394 3.79 -3.79 16.58
N LEU A 395 2.52 -3.92 16.96
CA LEU A 395 1.80 -2.91 17.74
C LEU A 395 0.98 -3.59 18.82
N ARG A 396 1.55 -3.66 20.02
CA ARG A 396 0.84 -4.15 21.19
C ARG A 396 0.12 -3.00 21.87
N LEU A 397 -1.20 -3.13 21.95
CA LEU A 397 -2.06 -2.22 22.67
C LEU A 397 -2.61 -2.89 23.94
N GLU A 398 -2.88 -2.09 24.96
CA GLU A 398 -3.57 -2.49 26.20
C GLU A 398 -4.77 -1.58 26.44
N TRP A 399 -5.86 -2.14 26.98
CA TRP A 399 -7.15 -1.48 27.21
C TRP A 399 -7.86 -1.97 28.46
#